data_3eba3215415545b4768e249c88a2f078
#
_entry.id   3eba3215415545b4768e249c88a2f078
#
_cell.length_a   1.000
_cell.length_b   1.000
_cell.length_c   1.000
_cell.angle_alpha   90.00
_cell.angle_beta   90.00
_cell.angle_gamma   90.00
#
_symmetry.space_group_name_H-M   'P 1'
#
loop_
_entity.id
_entity.type
_entity.pdbx_description
1 polymer ?
#
loop_
_entity_poly.entity_id
_entity_poly.type
_entity_poly.pdbx_seq_one_letter_code
_entity_poly.pdbx_strand_id
1 'polypeptide(L)'
;MRRIGGSFWTPERDRRLQALEEKGLSASAIAEKLGTTRNAVLGRSQRLRGLTVTYKAYVEKQQELRAANEPQRRQRERRIQAALTRLRSDLAKGVPRDVAIVAGRKRGATCRVIANELGLTRQRVHQIVGRR
;
A
#
# COMPACT_ATOMS: atom_id res chain seq x y z
N MET A 1 6.41 -35.07 1.66
CA MET A 1 5.30 -35.53 0.81
C MET A 1 5.40 -34.84 -0.55
N ARG A 2 5.62 -35.61 -1.59
CA ARG A 2 5.56 -35.11 -2.97
C ARG A 2 4.12 -34.77 -3.29
N ARG A 3 3.81 -33.51 -3.57
CA ARG A 3 2.54 -33.13 -4.19
C ARG A 3 2.52 -33.73 -5.59
N ILE A 4 1.81 -34.84 -5.76
CA ILE A 4 1.48 -35.34 -7.07
C ILE A 4 0.60 -34.27 -7.70
N GLY A 5 1.07 -33.67 -8.81
CA GLY A 5 0.54 -32.47 -9.42
C GLY A 5 -0.83 -32.65 -10.09
N GLY A 6 -1.86 -32.89 -9.30
CA GLY A 6 -3.24 -32.73 -9.73
C GLY A 6 -3.78 -31.42 -9.18
N SER A 7 -4.27 -30.54 -10.04
CA SER A 7 -4.98 -29.34 -9.59
C SER A 7 -6.12 -29.78 -8.68
N PHE A 8 -6.24 -29.19 -7.48
CA PHE A 8 -7.40 -29.43 -6.58
C PHE A 8 -8.73 -29.18 -7.31
N TRP A 9 -8.74 -28.25 -8.24
CA TRP A 9 -9.89 -27.87 -9.03
C TRP A 9 -9.98 -28.72 -10.30
N THR A 10 -10.94 -29.63 -10.29
CA THR A 10 -11.34 -30.46 -11.44
C THR A 10 -12.64 -29.93 -12.03
N PRO A 11 -12.96 -30.23 -13.29
CA PRO A 11 -14.25 -29.83 -13.90
C PRO A 11 -15.48 -30.26 -13.07
N GLU A 12 -15.38 -31.37 -12.39
CA GLU A 12 -16.44 -31.88 -11.51
C GLU A 12 -16.60 -31.05 -10.24
N ARG A 13 -15.49 -30.64 -9.63
CA ARG A 13 -15.50 -29.73 -8.47
C ARG A 13 -15.96 -28.32 -8.86
N ASP A 14 -15.64 -27.87 -10.05
CA ASP A 14 -16.12 -26.59 -10.59
C ASP A 14 -17.65 -26.58 -10.74
N ARG A 15 -18.22 -27.63 -11.31
CA ARG A 15 -19.69 -27.78 -11.40
C ARG A 15 -20.33 -27.80 -10.01
N ARG A 16 -19.71 -28.49 -9.06
CA ARG A 16 -20.22 -28.59 -7.69
C ARG A 16 -20.13 -27.22 -6.97
N LEU A 17 -19.07 -26.47 -7.22
CA LEU A 17 -18.94 -25.09 -6.74
C LEU A 17 -20.08 -24.22 -7.26
N GLN A 18 -20.30 -24.21 -8.58
CA GLN A 18 -21.35 -23.41 -9.22
C GLN A 18 -22.75 -23.78 -8.69
N ALA A 19 -23.05 -25.07 -8.57
CA ALA A 19 -24.31 -25.54 -8.03
C ALA A 19 -24.55 -25.12 -6.57
N LEU A 20 -23.49 -25.04 -5.76
CA LEU A 20 -23.58 -24.57 -4.37
C LEU A 20 -23.74 -23.04 -4.30
N GLU A 21 -23.14 -22.31 -5.22
CA GLU A 21 -23.34 -20.85 -5.36
C GLU A 21 -24.78 -20.53 -5.80
N GLU A 22 -25.32 -21.27 -6.75
CA GLU A 22 -26.72 -21.12 -7.20
C GLU A 22 -27.73 -21.36 -6.08
N LYS A 23 -27.39 -22.24 -5.13
CA LYS A 23 -28.17 -22.46 -3.90
C LYS A 23 -28.01 -21.34 -2.86
N GLY A 24 -27.22 -20.32 -3.15
CA GLY A 24 -27.03 -19.18 -2.26
C GLY A 24 -26.13 -19.43 -1.04
N LEU A 25 -25.31 -20.49 -1.06
CA LEU A 25 -24.39 -20.77 0.04
C LEU A 25 -23.24 -19.74 0.07
N SER A 26 -22.81 -19.39 1.28
CA SER A 26 -21.64 -18.54 1.46
C SER A 26 -20.35 -19.25 1.06
N ALA A 27 -19.32 -18.47 0.67
CA ALA A 27 -18.02 -19.06 0.30
C ALA A 27 -17.38 -19.88 1.43
N SER A 28 -17.66 -19.57 2.69
CA SER A 28 -17.21 -20.37 3.84
C SER A 28 -17.91 -21.73 3.91
N ALA A 29 -19.24 -21.76 3.74
CA ALA A 29 -20.02 -22.99 3.74
C ALA A 29 -19.66 -23.89 2.54
N ILE A 30 -19.39 -23.31 1.38
CA ILE A 30 -18.92 -24.03 0.20
C ILE A 30 -17.53 -24.63 0.45
N ALA A 31 -16.63 -23.86 1.06
CA ALA A 31 -15.29 -24.33 1.39
C ALA A 31 -15.31 -25.56 2.30
N GLU A 32 -16.16 -25.55 3.31
CA GLU A 32 -16.38 -26.70 4.20
C GLU A 32 -16.85 -27.94 3.42
N LYS A 33 -17.86 -27.77 2.56
CA LYS A 33 -18.42 -28.90 1.74
C LYS A 33 -17.43 -29.43 0.71
N LEU A 34 -16.54 -28.62 0.20
CA LEU A 34 -15.53 -29.03 -0.80
C LEU A 34 -14.19 -29.44 -0.17
N GLY A 35 -14.01 -29.29 1.15
CA GLY A 35 -12.76 -29.58 1.84
C GLY A 35 -11.61 -28.63 1.42
N THR A 36 -11.88 -27.33 1.32
CA THR A 36 -10.93 -26.31 0.91
C THR A 36 -11.05 -25.05 1.76
N THR A 37 -10.34 -23.98 1.40
CA THR A 37 -10.41 -22.69 2.11
C THR A 37 -11.39 -21.72 1.45
N ARG A 38 -11.96 -20.80 2.22
CA ARG A 38 -12.82 -19.72 1.71
C ARG A 38 -12.14 -18.92 0.58
N ASN A 39 -10.86 -18.60 0.73
CA ASN A 39 -10.11 -17.84 -0.28
C ASN A 39 -9.91 -18.64 -1.58
N ALA A 40 -9.71 -19.97 -1.49
CA ALA A 40 -9.62 -20.83 -2.65
C ALA A 40 -10.95 -20.88 -3.42
N VAL A 41 -12.08 -20.93 -2.71
CA VAL A 41 -13.42 -20.85 -3.31
C VAL A 41 -13.62 -19.53 -4.03
N LEU A 42 -13.37 -18.39 -3.36
CA LEU A 42 -13.52 -17.06 -3.95
C LEU A 42 -12.64 -16.88 -5.20
N GLY A 43 -11.37 -17.28 -5.12
CA GLY A 43 -10.45 -17.19 -6.26
C GLY A 43 -10.86 -18.08 -7.43
N ARG A 44 -11.43 -19.27 -7.17
CA ARG A 44 -11.92 -20.15 -8.24
C ARG A 44 -13.20 -19.62 -8.87
N SER A 45 -14.15 -19.17 -8.07
CA SER A 45 -15.39 -18.55 -8.53
C SER A 45 -15.11 -17.35 -9.46
N GLN A 46 -14.21 -16.45 -9.07
CA GLN A 46 -13.82 -15.33 -9.91
C GLN A 46 -13.23 -15.77 -11.26
N ARG A 47 -12.40 -16.80 -11.26
CA ARG A 47 -11.84 -17.37 -12.51
C ARG A 47 -12.90 -17.99 -13.41
N LEU A 48 -13.85 -18.72 -12.85
CA LEU A 48 -14.95 -19.33 -13.61
C LEU A 48 -15.88 -18.28 -14.21
N ARG A 49 -16.07 -17.15 -13.53
CA ARG A 49 -16.85 -16.01 -14.04
C ARG A 49 -16.10 -15.13 -15.02
N GLY A 50 -14.84 -15.44 -15.36
CA GLY A 50 -14.00 -14.60 -16.22
C GLY A 50 -13.63 -13.25 -15.63
N LEU A 51 -13.80 -13.07 -14.32
CA LEU A 51 -13.49 -11.82 -13.60
C LEU A 51 -12.02 -11.71 -13.19
N THR A 52 -11.18 -12.66 -13.61
CA THR A 52 -9.76 -12.64 -13.28
C THR A 52 -9.07 -11.58 -14.10
N VAL A 53 -8.69 -10.50 -13.44
CA VAL A 53 -7.75 -9.53 -14.04
C VAL A 53 -6.45 -10.29 -14.31
N THR A 54 -6.05 -10.36 -15.57
CA THR A 54 -4.75 -10.94 -15.93
C THR A 54 -3.65 -10.13 -15.25
N TYR A 55 -2.55 -10.78 -14.88
CA TYR A 55 -1.40 -10.07 -14.28
C TYR A 55 -0.97 -8.86 -15.12
N LYS A 56 -1.03 -8.99 -16.45
CA LYS A 56 -0.76 -7.89 -17.39
C LYS A 56 -1.69 -6.69 -17.18
N ALA A 57 -3.00 -6.91 -17.15
CA ALA A 57 -3.98 -5.84 -16.91
C ALA A 57 -3.85 -5.22 -15.51
N TYR A 58 -3.49 -6.03 -14.50
CA TYR A 58 -3.16 -5.51 -13.17
C TYR A 58 -1.95 -4.59 -13.20
N VAL A 59 -0.86 -4.98 -13.88
CA VAL A 59 0.35 -4.17 -14.02
C VAL A 59 0.07 -2.88 -14.79
N GLU A 60 -0.66 -2.95 -15.89
CA GLU A 60 -1.07 -1.77 -16.68
C GLU A 60 -1.86 -0.78 -15.83
N LYS A 61 -2.86 -1.27 -15.07
CA LYS A 61 -3.64 -0.42 -14.16
C LYS A 61 -2.79 0.21 -13.06
N GLN A 62 -1.82 -0.52 -12.51
CA GLN A 62 -0.88 0.02 -11.53
C GLN A 62 0.03 1.11 -12.13
N GLN A 63 0.45 0.94 -13.38
CA GLN A 63 1.25 1.94 -14.09
C GLN A 63 0.44 3.22 -14.37
N GLU A 64 -0.81 3.08 -14.80
CA GLU A 64 -1.73 4.21 -14.99
C GLU A 64 -1.96 5.00 -13.69
N LEU A 65 -2.22 4.30 -12.59
CA LEU A 65 -2.38 4.93 -11.27
C LEU A 65 -1.12 5.66 -10.80
N ARG A 66 0.06 5.10 -11.06
CA ARG A 66 1.34 5.74 -10.75
C ARG A 66 1.54 7.00 -11.61
N ALA A 67 1.26 6.91 -12.91
CA ALA A 67 1.36 8.04 -13.83
C ALA A 67 0.38 9.17 -13.45
N ALA A 68 -0.85 8.84 -13.09
CA ALA A 68 -1.85 9.80 -12.64
C ALA A 68 -1.44 10.52 -11.34
N ASN A 69 -0.74 9.84 -10.44
CA ASN A 69 -0.27 10.39 -9.17
C ASN A 69 1.09 11.12 -9.26
N GLU A 70 1.81 10.96 -10.38
CA GLU A 70 3.14 11.53 -10.57
C GLU A 70 3.21 13.07 -10.40
N PRO A 71 2.26 13.87 -10.94
CA PRO A 71 2.28 15.33 -10.75
C PRO A 71 2.18 15.74 -9.29
N GLN A 72 1.31 15.08 -8.51
CA GLN A 72 1.13 15.35 -7.09
C GLN A 72 2.40 14.96 -6.29
N ARG A 73 3.02 13.84 -6.67
CA ARG A 73 4.27 13.38 -6.06
C ARG A 73 5.39 14.36 -6.29
N ARG A 74 5.58 14.84 -7.53
CA ARG A 74 6.59 15.87 -7.88
C ARG A 74 6.34 17.18 -7.15
N GLN A 75 5.09 17.62 -7.05
CA GLN A 75 4.74 18.83 -6.31
C GLN A 75 5.08 18.70 -4.82
N ARG A 76 4.76 17.54 -4.22
CA ARG A 76 5.10 17.25 -2.82
C ARG A 76 6.62 17.24 -2.60
N GLU A 77 7.38 16.61 -3.49
CA GLU A 77 8.84 16.58 -3.44
C GLU A 77 9.44 17.98 -3.52
N ARG A 78 8.96 18.81 -4.45
CA ARG A 78 9.39 20.22 -4.57
C ARG A 78 9.13 21.01 -3.27
N ARG A 79 7.98 20.83 -2.65
CA ARG A 79 7.65 21.48 -1.36
C ARG A 79 8.59 21.03 -0.25
N ILE A 80 8.90 19.75 -0.17
CA ILE A 80 9.84 19.18 0.80
C ILE A 80 11.23 19.76 0.58
N GLN A 81 11.72 19.80 -0.65
CA GLN A 81 13.03 20.33 -0.98
C GLN A 81 13.14 21.84 -0.65
N ALA A 82 12.12 22.61 -0.98
CA ALA A 82 12.06 24.04 -0.61
C ALA A 82 12.08 24.24 0.91
N ALA A 83 11.36 23.41 1.66
CA ALA A 83 11.34 23.46 3.12
C ALA A 83 12.71 23.10 3.72
N LEU A 84 13.42 22.12 3.17
CA LEU A 84 14.78 21.77 3.60
C LEU A 84 15.80 22.86 3.29
N THR A 85 15.72 23.47 2.11
CA THR A 85 16.59 24.60 1.75
C THR A 85 16.44 25.75 2.75
N ARG A 86 15.20 26.07 3.12
CA ARG A 86 14.94 27.12 4.14
C ARG A 86 15.40 26.68 5.53
N LEU A 87 15.25 25.43 5.91
CA LEU A 87 15.76 24.88 7.17
C LEU A 87 17.27 25.07 7.28
N ARG A 88 18.02 24.73 6.22
CA ARG A 88 19.48 24.93 6.16
C ARG A 88 19.85 26.41 6.27
N SER A 89 19.13 27.26 5.57
CA SER A 89 19.34 28.71 5.63
C SER A 89 19.08 29.29 7.03
N ASP A 90 18.00 28.86 7.69
CA ASP A 90 17.66 29.31 9.04
C ASP A 90 18.75 28.87 10.04
N LEU A 91 19.26 27.65 9.93
CA LEU A 91 20.36 27.14 10.76
C LEU A 91 21.66 27.90 10.50
N ALA A 92 21.98 28.21 9.24
CA ALA A 92 23.16 29.01 8.88
C ALA A 92 23.10 30.45 9.41
N LYS A 93 21.89 31.00 9.61
CA LYS A 93 21.66 32.31 10.23
C LYS A 93 21.66 32.28 11.76
N GLY A 94 21.93 31.14 12.38
CA GLY A 94 21.97 30.98 13.83
C GLY A 94 20.61 30.82 14.50
N VAL A 95 19.55 30.51 13.74
CA VAL A 95 18.24 30.19 14.32
C VAL A 95 18.36 28.94 15.18
N PRO A 96 17.82 28.93 16.42
CA PRO A 96 17.83 27.73 17.27
C PRO A 96 17.28 26.50 16.56
N ARG A 97 17.96 25.37 16.74
CA ARG A 97 17.66 24.12 16.00
C ARG A 97 16.21 23.69 16.15
N ASP A 98 15.65 23.77 17.35
CA ASP A 98 14.25 23.37 17.60
C ASP A 98 13.25 24.29 16.89
N VAL A 99 13.54 25.58 16.82
CA VAL A 99 12.71 26.56 16.09
C VAL A 99 12.77 26.31 14.59
N ALA A 100 13.94 26.05 14.05
CA ALA A 100 14.12 25.70 12.64
C ALA A 100 13.39 24.40 12.26
N ILE A 101 13.43 23.39 13.12
CA ILE A 101 12.70 22.12 12.94
C ILE A 101 11.19 22.35 12.88
N VAL A 102 10.63 23.12 13.81
CA VAL A 102 9.19 23.41 13.83
C VAL A 102 8.78 24.21 12.58
N ALA A 103 9.59 25.20 12.19
CA ALA A 103 9.35 25.97 10.97
C ALA A 103 9.43 25.09 9.70
N GLY A 104 10.42 24.21 9.61
CA GLY A 104 10.55 23.25 8.51
C GLY A 104 9.32 22.31 8.40
N ARG A 105 8.80 21.86 9.54
CA ARG A 105 7.59 21.05 9.59
C ARG A 105 6.35 21.80 9.09
N LYS A 106 6.17 23.03 9.52
CA LYS A 106 5.07 23.92 9.07
C LYS A 106 5.14 24.20 7.56
N ARG A 107 6.34 24.29 6.99
CA ARG A 107 6.57 24.49 5.54
C ARG A 107 6.35 23.24 4.69
N GLY A 108 6.10 22.08 5.30
CA GLY A 108 5.73 20.84 4.61
C GLY A 108 6.80 19.75 4.59
N ALA A 109 7.95 19.93 5.24
CA ALA A 109 8.90 18.83 5.43
C ALA A 109 8.34 17.78 6.41
N THR A 110 8.56 16.49 6.12
CA THR A 110 8.15 15.43 7.04
C THR A 110 9.17 15.25 8.17
N CYS A 111 8.73 14.73 9.32
CA CYS A 111 9.64 14.46 10.44
C CYS A 111 10.80 13.53 10.04
N ARG A 112 10.56 12.58 9.15
CA ARG A 112 11.58 11.65 8.64
C ARG A 112 12.64 12.39 7.83
N VAL A 113 12.23 13.29 6.95
CA VAL A 113 13.14 14.04 6.08
C VAL A 113 13.98 15.02 6.90
N ILE A 114 13.37 15.72 7.88
CA ILE A 114 14.10 16.61 8.80
C ILE A 114 15.10 15.83 9.65
N ALA A 115 14.70 14.63 10.15
CA ALA A 115 15.57 13.77 10.92
C ALA A 115 16.80 13.33 10.13
N ASN A 116 16.61 12.89 8.90
CA ASN A 116 17.71 12.50 8.00
C ASN A 116 18.66 13.69 7.72
N GLU A 117 18.11 14.87 7.48
CA GLU A 117 18.90 16.07 7.20
C GLU A 117 19.77 16.49 8.39
N LEU A 118 19.27 16.34 9.61
CA LEU A 118 19.94 16.82 10.82
C LEU A 118 20.69 15.72 11.60
N GLY A 119 20.69 14.47 11.10
CA GLY A 119 21.27 13.33 11.81
C GLY A 119 20.56 13.01 13.11
N LEU A 120 19.23 13.22 13.17
CA LEU A 120 18.39 12.94 14.32
C LEU A 120 17.50 11.69 14.06
N THR A 121 16.93 11.17 15.13
CA THR A 121 15.86 10.17 14.99
C THR A 121 14.52 10.83 14.66
N ARG A 122 13.67 10.16 13.88
CA ARG A 122 12.30 10.61 13.61
C ARG A 122 11.53 10.92 14.90
N GLN A 123 11.71 10.08 15.91
CA GLN A 123 11.06 10.23 17.21
C GLN A 123 11.49 11.53 17.91
N ARG A 124 12.78 11.88 17.86
CA ARG A 124 13.28 13.13 18.44
C ARG A 124 12.68 14.34 17.76
N VAL A 125 12.61 14.37 16.43
CA VAL A 125 11.95 15.45 15.68
C VAL A 125 10.47 15.55 16.06
N HIS A 126 9.78 14.40 16.21
CA HIS A 126 8.37 14.37 16.63
C HIS A 126 8.16 14.96 18.03
N GLN A 127 9.06 14.68 18.97
CA GLN A 127 9.03 15.26 20.33
C GLN A 127 9.20 16.79 20.31
N ILE A 128 10.13 17.31 19.48
CA ILE A 128 10.36 18.74 19.36
C ILE A 128 9.13 19.45 18.78
N VAL A 129 8.53 18.89 17.76
CA VAL A 129 7.31 19.45 17.11
C VAL A 129 6.08 19.35 18.02
N GLY A 130 5.98 18.31 18.84
CA GLY A 130 4.82 18.06 19.72
C GLY A 130 4.84 18.81 21.06
N ARG A 131 5.93 19.49 21.42
CA ARG A 131 6.08 20.24 22.68
C ARG A 131 5.43 21.65 22.67
N ARG A 132 4.65 21.98 21.64
CA ARG A 132 3.94 23.25 21.51
C ARG A 132 2.45 23.05 21.42
#